data_8a611bddb1f59ebe5e265679134b547c
#
_entry.id   8a611bddb1f59ebe5e265679134b547c
#
_cell.length_a   1.000
_cell.length_b   1.000
_cell.length_c   1.000
_cell.angle_alpha   90.00
_cell.angle_beta   90.00
_cell.angle_gamma   90.00
#
_symmetry.space_group_name_H-M   'P 1'
#
loop_
_entity.id
_entity.type
_entity.pdbx_description
1 polymer ?
#
loop_
_entity_poly.entity_id
_entity_poly.type
_entity_poly.pdbx_seq_one_letter_code
_entity_poly.pdbx_strand_id
1 'polypeptide(L)'
;MAATTKYPEPKENDDILLRLREDYGQAVMDLFGTDQGTKEIRPVLEVAGYTSNFLDNMRLPVHRWFRYSAGFSAEWVKWLLAERNDRELRVLDPFVGSGTTCLACDEMGISSHGIEAHPFVYRVAMTKLSYATDPERFLTKAENAFQFAKTATAQTTRYPEIIQKCYSTETLSHLDCFRQAVEVEQDGTPEASLLWMALVSSLRTVSEAGTAPWQYVLPGRRKTVPPSPEVTLRRSVQMIAADIHFMARRAKPLAKLRVDDARKCATVPNGWATLVITSPPYANNYDYADATRLEMAFMGEIRGWGDLQETVRKHLVRACSQHVPPKSVDLDAVLESPELSPIRDEIIPVCHKLSSVRLERGGKKTYNNMVACYFLDMAQTWQSLRRVCAPQSEVCFVIGDSAPYGIYVPVIEWFGKLAQAAGFESWTFEKLRDRNNKWKNRKHRVPLCEGHLWVRG
;
A
#
# COMPACT_ATOMS: atom_id res chain seq x y z
N MET A 1 -19.84 -29.06 -5.50
CA MET A 1 -19.91 -28.29 -6.77
C MET A 1 -19.45 -26.90 -6.41
N ALA A 2 -18.24 -26.50 -6.84
CA ALA A 2 -17.72 -25.16 -6.57
C ALA A 2 -18.45 -24.18 -7.49
N ALA A 3 -19.20 -23.26 -6.91
CA ALA A 3 -19.73 -22.13 -7.64
C ALA A 3 -18.57 -21.23 -8.07
N THR A 4 -18.28 -21.24 -9.36
CA THR A 4 -17.41 -20.24 -9.97
C THR A 4 -18.14 -18.89 -9.85
N THR A 5 -17.73 -18.07 -8.92
CA THR A 5 -18.17 -16.69 -8.82
C THR A 5 -17.77 -15.98 -10.12
N LYS A 6 -18.71 -15.81 -11.04
CA LYS A 6 -18.49 -15.03 -12.27
C LYS A 6 -18.48 -13.56 -11.85
N TYR A 7 -17.38 -12.85 -12.12
CA TYR A 7 -17.38 -11.40 -12.19
C TYR A 7 -18.45 -10.94 -13.18
N PRO A 8 -19.13 -9.79 -12.93
CA PRO A 8 -20.17 -9.29 -13.82
C PRO A 8 -19.64 -9.15 -15.26
N GLU A 9 -20.52 -9.43 -16.24
CA GLU A 9 -20.14 -9.37 -17.65
C GLU A 9 -19.78 -7.93 -18.08
N PRO A 10 -18.84 -7.75 -19.02
CA PRO A 10 -18.27 -6.44 -19.38
C PRO A 10 -19.30 -5.40 -19.86
N LYS A 11 -20.43 -5.81 -20.41
CA LYS A 11 -21.39 -4.90 -21.09
C LYS A 11 -22.18 -3.94 -20.19
N GLU A 12 -22.51 -4.33 -18.95
CA GLU A 12 -23.18 -3.41 -18.00
C GLU A 12 -22.23 -2.36 -17.43
N ASN A 13 -20.93 -2.66 -17.41
CA ASN A 13 -19.91 -1.75 -16.93
C ASN A 13 -19.52 -0.65 -17.93
N ASP A 14 -19.73 -0.86 -19.23
CA ASP A 14 -19.37 0.12 -20.27
C ASP A 14 -20.15 1.43 -20.12
N ASP A 15 -21.45 1.37 -19.81
CA ASP A 15 -22.28 2.56 -19.60
C ASP A 15 -21.90 3.33 -18.33
N ILE A 16 -21.57 2.63 -17.26
CA ILE A 16 -21.13 3.26 -15.99
C ILE A 16 -19.79 3.96 -16.20
N LEU A 17 -18.87 3.32 -16.89
CA LEU A 17 -17.54 3.89 -17.16
C LEU A 17 -17.60 5.06 -18.15
N LEU A 18 -18.52 5.02 -19.12
CA LEU A 18 -18.75 6.14 -20.04
C LEU A 18 -19.23 7.37 -19.27
N ARG A 19 -20.25 7.21 -18.42
CA ARG A 19 -20.76 8.27 -17.54
C ARG A 19 -19.69 8.81 -16.60
N LEU A 20 -18.86 7.93 -16.01
CA LEU A 20 -17.74 8.35 -15.16
C LEU A 20 -16.72 9.18 -15.93
N ARG A 21 -16.46 8.86 -17.21
CA ARG A 21 -15.59 9.65 -18.10
C ARG A 21 -16.18 11.03 -18.41
N GLU A 22 -17.47 11.09 -18.70
CA GLU A 22 -18.16 12.34 -18.96
C GLU A 22 -18.19 13.24 -17.74
N ASP A 23 -18.56 12.70 -16.58
CA ASP A 23 -18.57 13.43 -15.31
C ASP A 23 -17.18 13.92 -14.91
N TYR A 24 -16.14 13.10 -15.11
CA TYR A 24 -14.77 13.53 -14.86
C TYR A 24 -14.30 14.57 -15.86
N GLY A 25 -14.64 14.41 -17.12
CA GLY A 25 -14.40 15.43 -18.17
C GLY A 25 -15.02 16.76 -17.80
N GLN A 26 -16.26 16.75 -17.31
CA GLN A 26 -16.95 17.95 -16.84
C GLN A 26 -16.24 18.57 -15.63
N ALA A 27 -15.82 17.77 -14.64
CA ALA A 27 -15.07 18.26 -13.49
C ALA A 27 -13.73 18.94 -13.89
N VAL A 28 -13.04 18.42 -14.89
CA VAL A 28 -11.84 19.06 -15.44
C VAL A 28 -12.17 20.36 -16.14
N MET A 29 -13.25 20.40 -16.92
CA MET A 29 -13.70 21.61 -17.63
C MET A 29 -14.15 22.70 -16.65
N ASP A 30 -14.85 22.35 -15.58
CA ASP A 30 -15.29 23.28 -14.55
C ASP A 30 -14.13 24.02 -13.88
N LEU A 31 -12.98 23.33 -13.67
CA LEU A 31 -11.82 23.89 -13.00
C LEU A 31 -10.82 24.59 -13.94
N PHE A 32 -10.64 24.09 -15.15
CA PHE A 32 -9.52 24.49 -16.03
C PHE A 32 -9.94 25.02 -17.40
N GLY A 33 -11.24 25.01 -17.71
CA GLY A 33 -11.76 25.40 -19.02
C GLY A 33 -11.36 24.43 -20.14
N THR A 34 -11.40 24.92 -21.39
CA THR A 34 -11.17 24.12 -22.61
C THR A 34 -9.72 24.00 -23.04
N ASP A 35 -8.74 24.33 -22.20
CA ASP A 35 -7.32 24.34 -22.59
C ASP A 35 -6.81 22.95 -22.97
N GLN A 36 -6.11 22.86 -24.11
CA GLN A 36 -5.65 21.61 -24.71
C GLN A 36 -4.67 20.82 -23.83
N GLY A 37 -4.04 21.45 -22.84
CA GLY A 37 -3.14 20.82 -21.87
C GLY A 37 -3.83 19.81 -20.90
N THR A 38 -5.15 19.86 -20.77
CA THR A 38 -5.92 19.02 -19.83
C THR A 38 -6.20 17.61 -20.34
N LYS A 39 -5.94 17.29 -21.61
CA LYS A 39 -6.21 15.96 -22.20
C LYS A 39 -5.47 14.81 -21.47
N GLU A 40 -4.32 15.09 -20.91
CA GLU A 40 -3.49 14.10 -20.20
C GLU A 40 -3.92 13.86 -18.74
N ILE A 41 -4.79 14.73 -18.19
CA ILE A 41 -5.30 14.62 -16.81
C ILE A 41 -6.44 13.61 -16.71
N ARG A 42 -7.13 13.33 -17.82
CA ARG A 42 -8.27 12.41 -17.83
C ARG A 42 -7.89 11.02 -17.35
N PRO A 43 -8.71 10.40 -16.47
CA PRO A 43 -8.52 8.99 -16.17
C PRO A 43 -8.73 8.17 -17.43
N VAL A 44 -7.82 7.27 -17.72
CA VAL A 44 -8.00 6.27 -18.78
C VAL A 44 -8.86 5.16 -18.18
N LEU A 45 -10.17 5.41 -18.13
CA LEU A 45 -11.18 4.42 -17.75
C LEU A 45 -11.39 3.46 -18.94
N GLU A 46 -10.38 2.66 -19.28
CA GLU A 46 -10.56 1.56 -20.24
C GLU A 46 -10.99 0.32 -19.49
N VAL A 47 -12.05 -0.32 -19.99
CA VAL A 47 -12.53 -1.61 -19.52
C VAL A 47 -11.55 -2.68 -19.96
N ALA A 48 -10.55 -2.95 -19.16
CA ALA A 48 -9.90 -4.27 -19.17
C ALA A 48 -10.45 -5.00 -17.96
N GLY A 49 -10.85 -6.25 -18.14
CA GLY A 49 -11.44 -7.05 -17.04
C GLY A 49 -10.72 -6.87 -15.73
N TYR A 50 -11.47 -6.88 -14.62
CA TYR A 50 -10.94 -6.63 -13.28
C TYR A 50 -9.70 -7.45 -13.02
N THR A 51 -8.54 -6.80 -12.89
CA THR A 51 -7.36 -7.47 -12.38
C THR A 51 -7.34 -7.35 -10.85
N SER A 52 -6.83 -8.36 -10.17
CA SER A 52 -6.73 -8.36 -8.71
C SER A 52 -5.56 -7.51 -8.18
N ASN A 53 -5.00 -6.60 -9.00
CA ASN A 53 -3.78 -5.88 -8.64
C ASN A 53 -3.97 -4.35 -8.60
N PHE A 54 -3.06 -3.67 -7.91
CA PHE A 54 -3.05 -2.22 -7.72
C PHE A 54 -2.89 -1.41 -9.03
N LEU A 55 -2.42 -1.98 -10.14
CA LEU A 55 -2.18 -1.22 -11.37
C LEU A 55 -3.44 -0.57 -11.92
N ASP A 56 -4.61 -1.20 -11.73
CA ASP A 56 -5.90 -0.64 -12.14
C ASP A 56 -6.24 0.63 -11.34
N ASN A 57 -5.82 0.69 -10.06
CA ASN A 57 -6.02 1.87 -9.22
C ASN A 57 -5.29 3.11 -9.75
N MET A 58 -4.23 2.94 -10.56
CA MET A 58 -3.53 4.08 -11.18
C MET A 58 -4.36 4.82 -12.24
N ARG A 59 -5.54 4.30 -12.57
CA ARG A 59 -6.51 4.94 -13.48
C ARG A 59 -7.65 5.62 -12.73
N LEU A 60 -7.79 5.34 -11.42
CA LEU A 60 -8.90 5.82 -10.60
C LEU A 60 -8.55 7.14 -9.90
N PRO A 61 -9.50 8.10 -9.82
CA PRO A 61 -9.33 9.32 -9.05
C PRO A 61 -8.90 9.01 -7.60
N VAL A 62 -8.10 9.87 -7.03
CA VAL A 62 -7.53 9.76 -5.68
C VAL A 62 -6.58 8.58 -5.51
N HIS A 63 -6.96 7.37 -5.92
CA HIS A 63 -6.09 6.19 -5.83
C HIS A 63 -4.75 6.40 -6.54
N ARG A 64 -4.75 7.05 -7.71
CA ARG A 64 -3.59 7.32 -8.56
C ARG A 64 -2.61 8.36 -8.02
N TRP A 65 -2.94 9.10 -6.96
CA TRP A 65 -2.07 10.15 -6.41
C TRP A 65 -0.72 9.62 -5.96
N PHE A 66 -0.69 8.39 -5.48
CA PHE A 66 0.56 7.74 -5.09
C PHE A 66 0.57 6.26 -5.48
N ARG A 67 1.57 5.85 -6.26
CA ARG A 67 1.73 4.45 -6.64
C ARG A 67 2.25 3.62 -5.47
N TYR A 68 1.45 2.65 -5.05
CA TYR A 68 1.80 1.71 -3.98
C TYR A 68 1.66 0.26 -4.46
N SER A 69 2.79 -0.41 -4.73
CA SER A 69 2.81 -1.70 -5.44
C SER A 69 2.27 -2.88 -4.64
N ALA A 70 2.03 -2.71 -3.34
CA ALA A 70 1.58 -3.76 -2.44
C ALA A 70 0.06 -3.79 -2.23
N GLY A 71 -0.71 -3.04 -3.02
CA GLY A 71 -2.17 -2.97 -2.90
C GLY A 71 -2.90 -3.92 -3.84
N PHE A 72 -4.21 -3.98 -3.66
CA PHE A 72 -5.18 -4.70 -4.49
C PHE A 72 -6.15 -3.72 -5.17
N SER A 73 -7.04 -4.23 -6.03
CA SER A 73 -7.97 -3.42 -6.83
C SER A 73 -9.08 -2.80 -5.97
N ALA A 74 -9.31 -1.50 -6.10
CA ALA A 74 -10.43 -0.79 -5.47
C ALA A 74 -11.79 -1.27 -6.01
N GLU A 75 -11.87 -1.54 -7.33
CA GLU A 75 -13.09 -2.04 -7.95
C GLU A 75 -13.47 -3.43 -7.42
N TRP A 76 -12.48 -4.30 -7.14
CA TRP A 76 -12.75 -5.56 -6.47
C TRP A 76 -13.33 -5.35 -5.05
N VAL A 77 -12.80 -4.39 -4.29
CA VAL A 77 -13.35 -4.07 -2.96
C VAL A 77 -14.80 -3.58 -3.08
N LYS A 78 -15.09 -2.67 -4.01
CA LYS A 78 -16.46 -2.16 -4.23
C LYS A 78 -17.42 -3.28 -4.63
N TRP A 79 -17.00 -4.16 -5.53
CA TRP A 79 -17.78 -5.35 -5.86
C TRP A 79 -18.06 -6.23 -4.64
N LEU A 80 -17.05 -6.50 -3.83
CA LEU A 80 -17.18 -7.31 -2.61
C LEU A 80 -18.15 -6.70 -1.60
N LEU A 81 -18.14 -5.37 -1.47
CA LEU A 81 -19.05 -4.63 -0.60
C LEU A 81 -20.49 -4.66 -1.13
N ALA A 82 -20.68 -4.53 -2.43
CA ALA A 82 -21.99 -4.57 -3.07
C ALA A 82 -22.68 -5.95 -2.90
N GLU A 83 -21.93 -7.04 -2.97
CA GLU A 83 -22.43 -8.40 -2.71
C GLU A 83 -22.90 -8.65 -1.26
N ARG A 84 -22.64 -7.70 -0.35
CA ARG A 84 -22.95 -7.77 1.09
C ARG A 84 -23.83 -6.62 1.58
N ASN A 85 -24.59 -6.00 0.68
CA ASN A 85 -25.41 -4.83 0.98
C ASN A 85 -26.69 -5.14 1.78
N ASP A 86 -26.96 -6.41 2.07
CA ASP A 86 -28.09 -6.90 2.85
C ASP A 86 -27.94 -6.73 4.38
N ARG A 87 -26.77 -6.27 4.85
CA ARG A 87 -26.45 -6.10 6.27
C ARG A 87 -25.66 -4.80 6.52
N GLU A 88 -25.69 -4.34 7.77
CA GLU A 88 -24.86 -3.22 8.22
C GLU A 88 -23.37 -3.60 8.15
N LEU A 89 -22.61 -2.91 7.32
CA LEU A 89 -21.17 -3.12 7.17
C LEU A 89 -20.38 -2.08 7.97
N ARG A 90 -19.44 -2.58 8.79
CA ARG A 90 -18.36 -1.83 9.41
C ARG A 90 -17.05 -2.50 9.02
N VAL A 91 -16.34 -1.89 8.09
CA VAL A 91 -15.19 -2.51 7.43
C VAL A 91 -13.89 -2.13 8.12
N LEU A 92 -13.06 -3.13 8.45
CA LEU A 92 -11.72 -2.94 8.99
C LEU A 92 -10.67 -3.38 7.96
N ASP A 93 -9.64 -2.55 7.77
CA ASP A 93 -8.40 -2.93 7.09
C ASP A 93 -7.20 -2.71 8.03
N PRO A 94 -6.65 -3.77 8.66
CA PRO A 94 -5.55 -3.67 9.60
C PRO A 94 -4.17 -3.49 8.94
N PHE A 95 -4.09 -3.50 7.61
CA PHE A 95 -2.90 -3.24 6.79
C PHE A 95 -3.27 -2.32 5.63
N VAL A 96 -3.88 -1.17 5.95
CA VAL A 96 -4.59 -0.33 4.98
C VAL A 96 -3.69 0.23 3.86
N GLY A 97 -2.37 0.23 4.05
CA GLY A 97 -1.43 0.70 3.05
C GLY A 97 -1.76 2.11 2.58
N SER A 98 -1.93 2.29 1.28
CA SER A 98 -2.27 3.58 0.69
C SER A 98 -3.76 3.95 0.72
N GLY A 99 -4.59 3.22 1.49
CA GLY A 99 -5.99 3.60 1.76
C GLY A 99 -7.04 3.02 0.81
N THR A 100 -6.72 1.98 0.03
CA THR A 100 -7.64 1.46 -1.02
C THR A 100 -8.99 1.03 -0.46
N THR A 101 -9.01 0.24 0.61
CA THR A 101 -10.24 -0.25 1.26
C THR A 101 -11.08 0.90 1.79
N CYS A 102 -10.45 1.86 2.48
CA CYS A 102 -11.14 3.00 3.07
C CYS A 102 -11.77 3.92 2.01
N LEU A 103 -11.04 4.22 0.93
CA LEU A 103 -11.57 5.01 -0.19
C LEU A 103 -12.75 4.31 -0.88
N ALA A 104 -12.65 3.00 -1.12
CA ALA A 104 -13.75 2.23 -1.70
C ALA A 104 -14.99 2.23 -0.79
N CYS A 105 -14.80 2.15 0.53
CA CYS A 105 -15.89 2.27 1.52
C CYS A 105 -16.53 3.65 1.49
N ASP A 106 -15.74 4.73 1.42
CA ASP A 106 -16.24 6.10 1.33
C ASP A 106 -17.10 6.30 0.07
N GLU A 107 -16.67 5.78 -1.10
CA GLU A 107 -17.44 5.81 -2.34
C GLU A 107 -18.77 5.05 -2.23
N MET A 108 -18.82 4.01 -1.43
CA MET A 108 -20.04 3.20 -1.18
C MET A 108 -20.88 3.71 0.00
N GLY A 109 -20.43 4.77 0.70
CA GLY A 109 -21.12 5.30 1.89
C GLY A 109 -21.06 4.35 3.09
N ILE A 110 -20.01 3.50 3.20
CA ILE A 110 -19.82 2.49 4.23
C ILE A 110 -18.78 2.97 5.24
N SER A 111 -19.08 2.81 6.54
CA SER A 111 -18.13 3.13 7.62
C SER A 111 -16.93 2.20 7.61
N SER A 112 -15.73 2.76 7.64
CA SER A 112 -14.48 1.97 7.66
C SER A 112 -13.48 2.47 8.69
N HIS A 113 -12.60 1.55 9.12
CA HIS A 113 -11.46 1.83 9.99
C HIS A 113 -10.21 1.22 9.34
N GLY A 114 -9.19 2.04 9.14
CA GLY A 114 -7.89 1.59 8.62
C GLY A 114 -6.79 1.72 9.67
N ILE A 115 -5.88 0.77 9.70
CA ILE A 115 -4.66 0.80 10.52
C ILE A 115 -3.44 0.76 9.61
N GLU A 116 -2.46 1.63 9.87
CA GLU A 116 -1.17 1.60 9.21
C GLU A 116 -0.04 1.88 10.19
N ALA A 117 0.93 0.98 10.24
CA ALA A 117 2.09 1.08 11.11
C ALA A 117 3.27 1.83 10.47
N HIS A 118 3.30 1.92 9.13
CA HIS A 118 4.34 2.62 8.39
C HIS A 118 4.03 4.13 8.34
N PRO A 119 4.81 5.01 9.01
CA PRO A 119 4.44 6.42 9.20
C PRO A 119 4.27 7.17 7.87
N PHE A 120 5.17 6.96 6.90
CA PHE A 120 5.07 7.60 5.59
C PHE A 120 3.83 7.12 4.82
N VAL A 121 3.55 5.82 4.81
CA VAL A 121 2.39 5.24 4.10
C VAL A 121 1.08 5.67 4.76
N TYR A 122 1.05 5.74 6.09
CA TYR A 122 -0.07 6.33 6.84
C TYR A 122 -0.34 7.78 6.38
N ARG A 123 0.71 8.62 6.26
CA ARG A 123 0.56 9.99 5.76
C ARG A 123 0.02 10.03 4.34
N VAL A 124 0.47 9.12 3.46
CA VAL A 124 -0.09 8.98 2.10
C VAL A 124 -1.59 8.67 2.15
N ALA A 125 -2.00 7.69 2.94
CA ALA A 125 -3.40 7.29 3.05
C ALA A 125 -4.28 8.40 3.66
N MET A 126 -3.82 9.05 4.73
CA MET A 126 -4.51 10.19 5.33
C MET A 126 -4.70 11.34 4.34
N THR A 127 -3.66 11.65 3.56
CA THR A 127 -3.76 12.70 2.53
C THR A 127 -4.77 12.33 1.43
N LYS A 128 -4.82 11.06 1.02
CA LYS A 128 -5.83 10.60 0.07
C LYS A 128 -7.26 10.74 0.61
N LEU A 129 -7.48 10.50 1.89
CA LEU A 129 -8.80 10.70 2.54
C LEU A 129 -9.17 12.20 2.70
N SER A 130 -8.28 13.12 2.36
CA SER A 130 -8.57 14.57 2.32
C SER A 130 -9.22 15.01 1.01
N TYR A 131 -9.78 14.12 0.22
CA TYR A 131 -10.40 14.41 -1.08
C TYR A 131 -11.66 15.31 -1.00
N ALA A 132 -12.27 15.48 0.16
CA ALA A 132 -13.40 16.37 0.38
C ALA A 132 -12.99 17.84 0.60
N THR A 133 -11.77 18.19 0.21
CA THR A 133 -11.21 19.56 0.31
C THR A 133 -11.71 20.44 -0.85
N ASP A 134 -11.71 21.74 -0.66
CA ASP A 134 -12.03 22.72 -1.69
C ASP A 134 -10.90 22.79 -2.74
N PRO A 135 -11.16 22.48 -4.02
CA PRO A 135 -10.15 22.48 -5.07
C PRO A 135 -9.56 23.88 -5.34
N GLU A 136 -10.35 24.95 -5.23
CA GLU A 136 -9.90 26.33 -5.48
C GLU A 136 -8.91 26.79 -4.40
N ARG A 137 -9.17 26.46 -3.13
CA ARG A 137 -8.24 26.73 -2.02
C ARG A 137 -6.93 25.97 -2.20
N PHE A 138 -7.00 24.71 -2.63
CA PHE A 138 -5.84 23.92 -2.93
C PHE A 138 -5.02 24.52 -4.09
N LEU A 139 -5.68 24.91 -5.19
CA LEU A 139 -5.01 25.54 -6.34
C LEU A 139 -4.35 26.87 -5.95
N THR A 140 -5.01 27.70 -5.14
CA THR A 140 -4.44 28.94 -4.62
C THR A 140 -3.18 28.68 -3.80
N LYS A 141 -3.23 27.73 -2.87
CA LYS A 141 -2.06 27.33 -2.06
C LYS A 141 -0.92 26.79 -2.94
N ALA A 142 -1.24 25.98 -3.95
CA ALA A 142 -0.25 25.46 -4.88
C ALA A 142 0.41 26.58 -5.70
N GLU A 143 -0.35 27.57 -6.20
CA GLU A 143 0.24 28.70 -6.93
C GLU A 143 1.15 29.56 -6.04
N ASN A 144 0.76 29.79 -4.77
CA ASN A 144 1.65 30.46 -3.79
C ASN A 144 2.98 29.69 -3.65
N ALA A 145 2.92 28.35 -3.56
CA ALA A 145 4.11 27.52 -3.48
C ALA A 145 4.98 27.61 -4.75
N PHE A 146 4.38 27.66 -5.94
CA PHE A 146 5.14 27.88 -7.20
C PHE A 146 5.78 29.24 -7.26
N GLN A 147 5.11 30.31 -6.81
CA GLN A 147 5.70 31.66 -6.76
C GLN A 147 6.85 31.72 -5.74
N PHE A 148 6.69 31.15 -4.55
CA PHE A 148 7.77 31.05 -3.57
C PHE A 148 8.98 30.30 -4.15
N ALA A 149 8.77 29.15 -4.77
CA ALA A 149 9.84 28.32 -5.32
C ALA A 149 10.69 29.02 -6.39
N LYS A 150 10.12 30.00 -7.14
CA LYS A 150 10.86 30.81 -8.12
C LYS A 150 11.90 31.74 -7.47
N THR A 151 11.68 32.15 -6.24
CA THR A 151 12.55 33.09 -5.53
C THR A 151 13.44 32.42 -4.49
N ALA A 152 13.15 31.18 -4.14
CA ALA A 152 13.89 30.42 -3.14
C ALA A 152 15.30 30.05 -3.62
N THR A 153 16.24 30.01 -2.68
CA THR A 153 17.60 29.54 -2.94
C THR A 153 17.74 28.07 -2.56
N ALA A 154 18.14 27.23 -3.52
CA ALA A 154 18.28 25.81 -3.32
C ALA A 154 19.40 25.45 -2.32
N GLN A 155 19.15 24.47 -1.47
CA GLN A 155 20.06 23.96 -0.44
C GLN A 155 20.35 22.46 -0.66
N THR A 156 20.91 22.12 -1.82
CA THR A 156 21.07 20.74 -2.27
C THR A 156 22.08 19.92 -1.45
N THR A 157 23.01 20.57 -0.75
CA THR A 157 24.02 19.89 0.07
C THR A 157 23.46 19.20 1.32
N ARG A 158 22.25 19.56 1.74
CA ARG A 158 21.59 18.94 2.93
C ARG A 158 21.10 17.52 2.68
N TYR A 159 20.98 17.12 1.44
CA TYR A 159 20.43 15.81 1.08
C TYR A 159 21.45 14.69 1.23
N PRO A 160 21.00 13.49 1.68
CA PRO A 160 21.88 12.34 1.76
C PRO A 160 22.33 11.87 0.39
N GLU A 161 23.45 11.14 0.34
CA GLU A 161 24.12 10.68 -0.88
C GLU A 161 23.17 9.96 -1.86
N ILE A 162 22.20 9.18 -1.34
CA ILE A 162 21.23 8.47 -2.19
C ILE A 162 20.40 9.46 -3.02
N ILE A 163 19.99 10.59 -2.45
CA ILE A 163 19.22 11.61 -3.16
C ILE A 163 20.08 12.29 -4.20
N GLN A 164 21.31 12.66 -3.85
CA GLN A 164 22.26 13.26 -4.80
C GLN A 164 22.58 12.33 -6.00
N LYS A 165 22.54 11.01 -5.79
CA LYS A 165 22.70 10.02 -6.87
C LYS A 165 21.45 9.82 -7.73
N CYS A 166 20.27 10.21 -7.23
CA CYS A 166 19.00 10.01 -7.92
C CYS A 166 18.61 11.17 -8.82
N TYR A 167 19.21 12.34 -8.66
CA TYR A 167 18.86 13.56 -9.39
C TYR A 167 20.11 14.29 -9.87
N SER A 168 20.01 14.99 -11.01
CA SER A 168 20.99 16.02 -11.39
C SER A 168 20.92 17.18 -10.40
N THR A 169 21.99 17.97 -10.33
CA THR A 169 22.03 19.18 -9.48
C THR A 169 20.88 20.14 -9.81
N GLU A 170 20.59 20.32 -11.09
CA GLU A 170 19.51 21.19 -11.57
C GLU A 170 18.14 20.68 -11.12
N THR A 171 17.83 19.40 -11.38
CA THR A 171 16.57 18.78 -10.95
C THR A 171 16.41 18.84 -9.43
N LEU A 172 17.49 18.54 -8.68
CA LEU A 172 17.46 18.59 -7.22
C LEU A 172 17.25 20.02 -6.70
N SER A 173 17.82 21.02 -7.35
CA SER A 173 17.62 22.43 -6.99
C SER A 173 16.16 22.86 -7.14
N HIS A 174 15.53 22.54 -8.27
CA HIS A 174 14.11 22.81 -8.48
C HIS A 174 13.22 22.11 -7.45
N LEU A 175 13.47 20.81 -7.18
CA LEU A 175 12.73 20.05 -6.20
C LEU A 175 12.92 20.60 -4.78
N ASP A 176 14.13 21.05 -4.43
CA ASP A 176 14.41 21.62 -3.12
C ASP A 176 13.70 22.96 -2.90
N CYS A 177 13.71 23.85 -3.91
CA CYS A 177 12.97 25.11 -3.85
C CYS A 177 11.46 24.86 -3.62
N PHE A 178 10.88 23.88 -4.34
CA PHE A 178 9.48 23.52 -4.14
C PHE A 178 9.24 22.83 -2.79
N ARG A 179 10.18 22.03 -2.28
CA ARG A 179 10.11 21.45 -0.94
C ARG A 179 10.09 22.57 0.13
N GLN A 180 10.93 23.59 0.00
CA GLN A 180 10.91 24.74 0.91
C GLN A 180 9.54 25.45 0.88
N ALA A 181 8.95 25.61 -0.32
CA ALA A 181 7.61 26.13 -0.48
C ALA A 181 6.55 25.27 0.26
N VAL A 182 6.62 23.95 0.10
CA VAL A 182 5.73 23.01 0.81
C VAL A 182 5.92 23.13 2.34
N GLU A 183 7.15 23.32 2.82
CA GLU A 183 7.44 23.50 4.26
C GLU A 183 6.86 24.82 4.79
N VAL A 184 6.93 25.91 4.04
CA VAL A 184 6.34 27.21 4.38
C VAL A 184 4.81 27.15 4.42
N GLU A 185 4.20 26.44 3.47
CA GLU A 185 2.74 26.28 3.39
C GLU A 185 2.16 25.24 4.38
N GLN A 186 3.00 24.62 5.24
CA GLN A 186 2.56 23.65 6.25
C GLN A 186 1.86 24.35 7.42
N ASP A 187 0.55 24.46 7.34
CA ASP A 187 -0.33 25.07 8.36
C ASP A 187 -1.31 24.05 8.99
N GLY A 188 -1.10 22.76 8.72
CA GLY A 188 -1.95 21.68 9.25
C GLY A 188 -3.26 21.48 8.47
N THR A 189 -3.51 22.23 7.40
CA THR A 189 -4.72 22.08 6.57
C THR A 189 -4.63 20.87 5.64
N PRO A 190 -5.79 20.36 5.18
CA PRO A 190 -5.84 19.36 4.12
C PRO A 190 -5.12 19.80 2.85
N GLU A 191 -5.25 21.05 2.45
CA GLU A 191 -4.61 21.64 1.27
C GLU A 191 -3.09 21.57 1.34
N ALA A 192 -2.50 21.81 2.52
CA ALA A 192 -1.06 21.65 2.75
C ALA A 192 -0.61 20.20 2.61
N SER A 193 -1.44 19.25 3.06
CA SER A 193 -1.18 17.83 2.90
C SER A 193 -1.25 17.40 1.42
N LEU A 194 -2.20 17.94 0.64
CA LEU A 194 -2.33 17.72 -0.79
C LEU A 194 -1.12 18.29 -1.57
N LEU A 195 -0.60 19.44 -1.15
CA LEU A 195 0.61 20.03 -1.73
C LEU A 195 1.84 19.13 -1.49
N TRP A 196 1.99 18.59 -0.27
CA TRP A 196 2.99 17.57 0.03
C TRP A 196 2.81 16.32 -0.85
N MET A 197 1.58 15.86 -1.07
CA MET A 197 1.29 14.71 -1.96
C MET A 197 1.74 14.99 -3.39
N ALA A 198 1.47 16.17 -3.93
CA ALA A 198 1.92 16.57 -5.26
C ALA A 198 3.44 16.47 -5.40
N LEU A 199 4.18 16.91 -4.38
CA LEU A 199 5.63 16.81 -4.33
C LEU A 199 6.10 15.34 -4.31
N VAL A 200 5.68 14.56 -3.31
CA VAL A 200 6.21 13.19 -3.12
C VAL A 200 5.82 12.25 -4.25
N SER A 201 4.66 12.41 -4.86
CA SER A 201 4.23 11.63 -6.02
C SER A 201 5.05 11.93 -7.29
N SER A 202 5.61 13.13 -7.38
CA SER A 202 6.43 13.58 -8.52
C SER A 202 7.87 13.06 -8.46
N LEU A 203 8.40 12.77 -7.26
CA LEU A 203 9.82 12.47 -7.04
C LEU A 203 10.36 11.34 -7.94
N ARG A 204 9.63 10.23 -8.05
CA ARG A 204 10.08 9.09 -8.89
C ARG A 204 9.99 9.38 -10.37
N THR A 205 9.06 10.21 -10.80
CA THR A 205 8.87 10.57 -12.19
C THR A 205 10.05 11.37 -12.70
N VAL A 206 10.49 12.36 -11.94
CA VAL A 206 11.59 13.26 -12.31
C VAL A 206 12.97 12.74 -11.89
N SER A 207 13.05 11.61 -11.20
CA SER A 207 14.31 10.97 -10.83
C SER A 207 15.02 10.40 -12.06
N GLU A 208 16.34 10.59 -12.15
CA GLU A 208 17.20 9.93 -13.14
C GLU A 208 17.50 8.48 -12.80
N ALA A 209 17.28 8.07 -11.56
CA ALA A 209 17.52 6.71 -11.11
C ALA A 209 16.47 5.73 -11.64
N GLY A 210 16.90 4.52 -12.00
CA GLY A 210 16.02 3.43 -12.33
C GLY A 210 15.21 2.98 -11.11
N THR A 211 14.10 2.28 -11.37
CA THR A 211 13.25 1.67 -10.33
C THR A 211 13.12 0.19 -10.61
N ALA A 212 13.35 -0.64 -9.60
CA ALA A 212 13.08 -2.06 -9.68
C ALA A 212 11.56 -2.32 -9.73
N PRO A 213 11.09 -3.50 -10.19
CA PRO A 213 9.66 -3.83 -10.21
C PRO A 213 8.94 -3.63 -8.86
N TRP A 214 9.66 -3.80 -7.75
CA TRP A 214 9.19 -3.64 -6.38
C TRP A 214 9.36 -2.22 -5.81
N GLN A 215 9.49 -1.22 -6.66
CA GLN A 215 9.72 0.19 -6.31
C GLN A 215 11.03 0.49 -5.57
N TYR A 216 11.97 -0.44 -5.46
CA TYR A 216 13.30 -0.14 -4.96
C TYR A 216 14.04 0.79 -5.91
N VAL A 217 14.65 1.84 -5.38
CA VAL A 217 15.42 2.78 -6.17
C VAL A 217 16.78 2.17 -6.55
N LEU A 218 17.16 2.31 -7.82
CA LEU A 218 18.39 1.78 -8.37
C LEU A 218 19.27 2.94 -8.90
N PRO A 219 20.01 3.65 -8.04
CA PRO A 219 20.81 4.82 -8.45
C PRO A 219 21.86 4.52 -9.51
N GLY A 220 22.36 3.27 -9.58
CA GLY A 220 23.31 2.82 -10.58
C GLY A 220 22.72 2.55 -11.98
N ARG A 221 21.39 2.62 -12.14
CA ARG A 221 20.70 2.49 -13.43
C ARG A 221 20.05 3.81 -13.77
N ARG A 222 20.53 4.47 -14.84
CA ARG A 222 19.92 5.72 -15.30
C ARG A 222 18.76 5.46 -16.24
N LYS A 223 17.72 6.28 -16.12
CA LYS A 223 16.65 6.41 -17.12
C LYS A 223 17.15 7.28 -18.28
N THR A 224 16.48 7.17 -19.42
CA THR A 224 16.46 8.24 -20.42
C THR A 224 15.95 9.55 -19.79
N VAL A 225 16.23 10.68 -20.41
CA VAL A 225 15.95 12.03 -19.88
C VAL A 225 14.60 12.10 -19.11
N PRO A 226 14.61 12.43 -17.83
CA PRO A 226 13.37 12.60 -17.06
C PRO A 226 12.62 13.87 -17.49
N PRO A 227 11.30 13.96 -17.27
CA PRO A 227 10.55 15.18 -17.55
C PRO A 227 10.95 16.32 -16.59
N SER A 228 10.63 17.56 -16.99
CA SER A 228 10.86 18.74 -16.16
C SER A 228 10.17 18.62 -14.80
N PRO A 229 10.86 18.95 -13.68
CA PRO A 229 10.27 18.99 -12.36
C PRO A 229 9.03 19.89 -12.27
N GLU A 230 9.11 21.12 -12.79
CA GLU A 230 8.01 22.08 -12.73
C GLU A 230 6.78 21.57 -13.50
N VAL A 231 6.96 21.08 -14.72
CA VAL A 231 5.85 20.50 -15.51
C VAL A 231 5.21 19.32 -14.77
N THR A 232 6.02 18.44 -14.17
CA THR A 232 5.52 17.28 -13.44
C THR A 232 4.74 17.68 -12.20
N LEU A 233 5.25 18.64 -11.42
CA LEU A 233 4.59 19.16 -10.22
C LEU A 233 3.26 19.84 -10.57
N ARG A 234 3.22 20.72 -11.59
CA ARG A 234 1.97 21.36 -12.05
C ARG A 234 0.93 20.33 -12.48
N ARG A 235 1.35 19.32 -13.25
CA ARG A 235 0.48 18.21 -13.67
C ARG A 235 -0.07 17.43 -12.46
N SER A 236 0.76 17.18 -11.45
CA SER A 236 0.32 16.50 -10.21
C SER A 236 -0.70 17.34 -9.44
N VAL A 237 -0.47 18.65 -9.31
CA VAL A 237 -1.43 19.58 -8.69
C VAL A 237 -2.77 19.60 -9.44
N GLN A 238 -2.74 19.74 -10.76
CA GLN A 238 -3.95 19.76 -11.59
C GLN A 238 -4.72 18.44 -11.49
N MET A 239 -4.04 17.31 -11.53
CA MET A 239 -4.65 15.99 -11.37
C MET A 239 -5.33 15.86 -10.00
N ILE A 240 -4.65 16.26 -8.92
CA ILE A 240 -5.22 16.23 -7.56
C ILE A 240 -6.44 17.14 -7.46
N ALA A 241 -6.37 18.37 -7.97
CA ALA A 241 -7.50 19.31 -7.96
C ALA A 241 -8.73 18.76 -8.70
N ALA A 242 -8.53 18.19 -9.89
CA ALA A 242 -9.61 17.56 -10.64
C ALA A 242 -10.22 16.35 -9.91
N ASP A 243 -9.40 15.54 -9.27
CA ASP A 243 -9.86 14.36 -8.54
C ASP A 243 -10.68 14.75 -7.30
N ILE A 244 -10.25 15.73 -6.51
CA ILE A 244 -11.03 16.19 -5.35
C ILE A 244 -12.35 16.83 -5.78
N HIS A 245 -12.36 17.61 -6.85
CA HIS A 245 -13.60 18.18 -7.39
C HIS A 245 -14.59 17.08 -7.83
N PHE A 246 -14.09 16.05 -8.48
CA PHE A 246 -14.88 14.89 -8.91
C PHE A 246 -15.43 14.09 -7.70
N MET A 247 -14.58 13.80 -6.72
CA MET A 247 -14.92 12.95 -5.56
C MET A 247 -15.85 13.64 -4.57
N ALA A 248 -15.74 14.97 -4.39
CA ALA A 248 -16.60 15.74 -3.50
C ALA A 248 -18.10 15.57 -3.77
N ARG A 249 -18.46 15.21 -5.01
CA ARG A 249 -19.84 14.96 -5.43
C ARG A 249 -20.30 13.50 -5.27
N ARG A 250 -19.37 12.56 -5.01
CA ARG A 250 -19.62 11.11 -5.10
C ARG A 250 -19.37 10.35 -3.83
N ALA A 251 -18.44 10.80 -3.02
CA ALA A 251 -18.00 10.08 -1.83
C ALA A 251 -18.25 10.88 -0.55
N LYS A 252 -18.44 10.15 0.54
CA LYS A 252 -18.56 10.73 1.88
C LYS A 252 -17.37 10.30 2.73
N PRO A 253 -16.64 11.24 3.39
CA PRO A 253 -15.48 10.91 4.21
C PRO A 253 -15.91 10.27 5.55
N LEU A 254 -16.21 8.99 5.53
CA LEU A 254 -16.62 8.19 6.68
C LEU A 254 -15.46 7.39 7.29
N ALA A 255 -14.39 7.21 6.54
CA ALA A 255 -13.23 6.42 6.95
C ALA A 255 -12.49 7.03 8.14
N LYS A 256 -12.10 6.17 9.09
CA LYS A 256 -11.21 6.53 10.21
C LYS A 256 -9.88 5.83 10.04
N LEU A 257 -8.79 6.60 9.92
CA LEU A 257 -7.45 6.07 9.83
C LEU A 257 -6.66 6.34 11.12
N ARG A 258 -5.86 5.36 11.56
CA ARG A 258 -5.01 5.49 12.75
C ARG A 258 -3.63 4.89 12.52
N VAL A 259 -2.62 5.51 13.11
CA VAL A 259 -1.32 4.86 13.32
C VAL A 259 -1.51 3.84 14.42
N ASP A 260 -1.41 2.56 14.09
CA ASP A 260 -1.55 1.46 15.05
C ASP A 260 -0.87 0.20 14.49
N ASP A 261 -0.72 -0.80 15.33
CA ASP A 261 -0.12 -2.08 15.03
C ASP A 261 -1.21 -3.14 14.90
N ALA A 262 -1.29 -3.81 13.76
CA ALA A 262 -2.26 -4.87 13.50
C ALA A 262 -2.19 -6.03 14.53
N ARG A 263 -1.02 -6.26 15.13
CA ARG A 263 -0.83 -7.24 16.22
C ARG A 263 -1.58 -6.85 17.49
N LYS A 264 -2.04 -5.59 17.60
CA LYS A 264 -2.75 -5.05 18.77
C LYS A 264 -4.14 -4.53 18.44
N CYS A 265 -4.34 -3.92 17.27
CA CYS A 265 -5.57 -3.21 16.89
C CYS A 265 -6.10 -2.32 18.03
N ALA A 266 -5.22 -1.59 18.72
CA ALA A 266 -5.54 -0.89 19.97
C ALA A 266 -6.54 0.25 19.77
N THR A 267 -6.59 0.82 18.57
CA THR A 267 -7.47 1.94 18.21
C THR A 267 -8.85 1.50 17.73
N VAL A 268 -9.09 0.18 17.59
CA VAL A 268 -10.37 -0.38 17.13
C VAL A 268 -11.16 -0.91 18.33
N PRO A 269 -12.43 -0.50 18.51
CA PRO A 269 -13.26 -1.01 19.59
C PRO A 269 -13.49 -2.52 19.46
N ASN A 270 -13.66 -3.21 20.60
CA ASN A 270 -14.01 -4.62 20.64
C ASN A 270 -15.36 -4.86 19.94
N GLY A 271 -15.44 -5.92 19.12
CA GLY A 271 -16.67 -6.30 18.43
C GLY A 271 -17.16 -5.29 17.39
N TRP A 272 -16.30 -4.38 16.92
CA TRP A 272 -16.71 -3.33 16.00
C TRP A 272 -16.84 -3.81 14.55
N ALA A 273 -15.87 -4.57 14.05
CA ALA A 273 -15.81 -4.93 12.63
C ALA A 273 -16.77 -6.07 12.28
N THR A 274 -17.61 -5.87 11.29
CA THR A 274 -18.45 -6.95 10.72
C THR A 274 -17.81 -7.58 9.49
N LEU A 275 -16.88 -6.86 8.85
CA LEU A 275 -16.11 -7.33 7.69
C LEU A 275 -14.68 -6.82 7.78
N VAL A 276 -13.71 -7.69 7.54
CA VAL A 276 -12.31 -7.32 7.37
C VAL A 276 -11.92 -7.60 5.92
N ILE A 277 -11.36 -6.61 5.23
CA ILE A 277 -10.81 -6.75 3.87
C ILE A 277 -9.39 -6.22 3.89
N THR A 278 -8.40 -7.08 3.63
CA THR A 278 -7.00 -6.67 3.69
C THR A 278 -6.07 -7.56 2.88
N SER A 279 -4.87 -7.07 2.59
CA SER A 279 -3.74 -7.86 2.11
C SER A 279 -2.58 -7.69 3.09
N PRO A 280 -2.39 -8.64 4.02
CA PRO A 280 -1.28 -8.56 4.97
C PRO A 280 0.07 -8.64 4.24
N PRO A 281 1.18 -8.18 4.85
CA PRO A 281 2.51 -8.39 4.28
C PRO A 281 2.75 -9.87 4.00
N TYR A 282 3.31 -10.19 2.81
CA TYR A 282 3.59 -11.58 2.42
C TYR A 282 4.95 -12.04 2.95
N ALA A 283 5.06 -13.29 3.39
CA ALA A 283 6.33 -13.91 3.81
C ALA A 283 7.29 -14.13 2.62
N ASN A 284 7.57 -13.10 1.82
CA ASN A 284 8.30 -13.16 0.56
C ASN A 284 9.58 -12.29 0.52
N ASN A 285 9.99 -11.76 1.67
CA ASN A 285 11.15 -10.90 1.81
C ASN A 285 11.05 -9.54 1.09
N TYR A 286 9.83 -9.01 0.91
CA TYR A 286 9.65 -7.66 0.45
C TYR A 286 9.84 -6.66 1.60
N ASP A 287 10.74 -5.69 1.42
CA ASP A 287 11.02 -4.65 2.42
C ASP A 287 10.20 -3.40 2.12
N TYR A 288 9.06 -3.25 2.78
CA TYR A 288 8.15 -2.11 2.65
C TYR A 288 8.83 -0.79 3.03
N ALA A 289 9.79 -0.81 3.96
CA ALA A 289 10.55 0.37 4.34
C ALA A 289 11.48 0.85 3.21
N ASP A 290 12.16 -0.08 2.52
CA ASP A 290 13.02 0.28 1.38
C ASP A 290 12.21 0.78 0.17
N ALA A 291 10.98 0.32 0.01
CA ALA A 291 10.11 0.74 -1.08
C ALA A 291 9.74 2.24 -1.05
N THR A 292 9.80 2.88 0.12
CA THR A 292 9.50 4.32 0.33
C THR A 292 10.75 5.15 0.64
N ARG A 293 11.94 4.55 0.55
CA ARG A 293 13.20 5.17 0.96
C ARG A 293 13.53 6.46 0.20
N LEU A 294 13.19 6.54 -1.08
CA LEU A 294 13.45 7.73 -1.89
C LEU A 294 12.69 8.94 -1.31
N GLU A 295 11.41 8.78 -1.12
CA GLU A 295 10.51 9.82 -0.65
C GLU A 295 10.89 10.25 0.77
N MET A 296 11.08 9.29 1.67
CA MET A 296 11.46 9.55 3.07
C MET A 296 12.82 10.24 3.17
N ALA A 297 13.81 9.81 2.38
CA ALA A 297 15.13 10.45 2.36
C ALA A 297 15.09 11.86 1.77
N PHE A 298 14.28 12.09 0.74
CA PHE A 298 14.08 13.43 0.18
C PHE A 298 13.38 14.35 1.18
N MET A 299 12.37 13.89 1.88
CA MET A 299 11.66 14.67 2.91
C MET A 299 12.46 14.86 4.20
N GLY A 300 13.63 14.20 4.35
CA GLY A 300 14.48 14.30 5.54
C GLY A 300 14.01 13.45 6.73
N GLU A 301 13.05 12.55 6.51
CA GLU A 301 12.55 11.62 7.53
C GLU A 301 13.58 10.53 7.89
N ILE A 302 14.49 10.23 6.96
CA ILE A 302 15.65 9.35 7.14
C ILE A 302 16.87 9.96 6.44
N ARG A 303 18.06 9.68 6.97
CA ARG A 303 19.35 10.06 6.36
C ARG A 303 20.06 8.88 5.68
N GLY A 304 19.85 7.67 6.19
CA GLY A 304 20.52 6.50 5.69
C GLY A 304 19.73 5.22 5.89
N TRP A 305 20.36 4.11 5.47
CA TRP A 305 19.75 2.77 5.55
C TRP A 305 19.47 2.35 7.00
N GLY A 306 20.35 2.74 7.94
CA GLY A 306 20.22 2.40 9.35
C GLY A 306 18.97 2.99 9.99
N ASP A 307 18.58 4.19 9.58
CA ASP A 307 17.43 4.88 10.18
C ASP A 307 16.10 4.15 9.90
N LEU A 308 16.02 3.41 8.79
CA LEU A 308 14.83 2.63 8.44
C LEU A 308 14.46 1.59 9.52
N GLN A 309 15.44 1.09 10.29
CA GLN A 309 15.16 0.14 11.37
C GLN A 309 14.33 0.82 12.46
N GLU A 310 14.77 1.99 12.92
CA GLU A 310 14.13 2.70 14.02
C GLU A 310 12.85 3.44 13.59
N THR A 311 12.85 3.99 12.37
CA THR A 311 11.74 4.80 11.89
C THR A 311 10.57 3.97 11.38
N VAL A 312 10.85 2.78 10.77
CA VAL A 312 9.84 2.01 10.06
C VAL A 312 9.80 0.54 10.49
N ARG A 313 10.91 -0.22 10.29
CA ARG A 313 10.87 -1.68 10.33
C ARG A 313 10.44 -2.26 11.66
N LYS A 314 10.81 -1.65 12.79
CA LYS A 314 10.40 -2.10 14.13
C LYS A 314 8.88 -2.09 14.36
N HIS A 315 8.14 -1.30 13.58
CA HIS A 315 6.69 -1.19 13.67
C HIS A 315 5.96 -2.19 12.79
N LEU A 316 6.63 -2.72 11.75
CA LEU A 316 6.02 -3.59 10.76
C LEU A 316 6.02 -5.06 11.20
N VAL A 317 5.08 -5.84 10.66
CA VAL A 317 5.13 -7.30 10.67
C VAL A 317 6.42 -7.78 10.01
N ARG A 318 7.09 -8.75 10.60
CA ARG A 318 8.43 -9.20 10.22
C ARG A 318 8.46 -10.08 8.98
N ALA A 319 7.95 -9.57 7.86
CA ALA A 319 7.82 -10.26 6.58
C ALA A 319 9.10 -10.23 5.70
N CYS A 320 10.17 -9.57 6.18
CA CYS A 320 11.44 -9.43 5.46
C CYS A 320 12.61 -9.78 6.37
N SER A 321 13.65 -10.43 5.82
CA SER A 321 14.86 -10.78 6.56
C SER A 321 15.64 -9.55 7.10
N GLN A 322 15.38 -8.35 6.55
CA GLN A 322 15.92 -7.09 7.06
C GLN A 322 15.30 -6.70 8.41
N HIS A 323 14.09 -7.17 8.71
CA HIS A 323 13.39 -6.91 9.98
C HIS A 323 13.90 -7.82 11.12
N VAL A 324 14.64 -8.87 10.80
CA VAL A 324 15.11 -9.90 11.74
C VAL A 324 16.61 -10.15 11.57
N PRO A 325 17.47 -9.20 11.99
CA PRO A 325 18.93 -9.40 11.93
C PRO A 325 19.37 -10.68 12.62
N PRO A 326 20.44 -11.36 12.18
CA PRO A 326 20.81 -12.69 12.66
C PRO A 326 21.01 -12.83 14.18
N LYS A 327 21.43 -11.73 14.85
CA LYS A 327 21.71 -11.73 16.29
C LYS A 327 20.56 -11.20 17.15
N SER A 328 19.44 -10.79 16.55
CA SER A 328 18.33 -10.16 17.27
C SER A 328 17.21 -11.13 17.64
N VAL A 329 17.29 -12.39 17.20
CA VAL A 329 16.21 -13.38 17.34
C VAL A 329 16.79 -14.70 17.81
N ASP A 330 16.31 -15.17 18.95
CA ASP A 330 16.44 -16.55 19.39
C ASP A 330 15.33 -17.36 18.68
N LEU A 331 15.75 -18.18 17.70
CA LEU A 331 14.80 -18.93 16.88
C LEU A 331 14.01 -19.94 17.70
N ASP A 332 14.69 -20.66 18.61
CA ASP A 332 14.06 -21.71 19.41
C ASP A 332 13.04 -21.10 20.38
N ALA A 333 13.38 -20.00 21.03
CA ALA A 333 12.45 -19.26 21.89
C ALA A 333 11.21 -18.77 21.10
N VAL A 334 11.37 -18.31 19.85
CA VAL A 334 10.24 -17.92 19.01
C VAL A 334 9.37 -19.13 18.66
N LEU A 335 9.96 -20.25 18.26
CA LEU A 335 9.22 -21.45 17.86
C LEU A 335 8.47 -22.11 19.06
N GLU A 336 8.95 -21.90 20.28
CA GLU A 336 8.30 -22.36 21.52
C GLU A 336 7.17 -21.43 22.00
N SER A 337 6.94 -20.27 21.34
CA SER A 337 5.87 -19.35 21.70
C SER A 337 4.51 -20.04 21.69
N PRO A 338 3.65 -19.83 22.72
CA PRO A 338 2.33 -20.48 22.81
C PRO A 338 1.44 -20.20 21.60
N GLU A 339 1.55 -19.00 21.02
CA GLU A 339 0.79 -18.56 19.86
C GLU A 339 1.05 -19.40 18.61
N LEU A 340 2.23 -20.02 18.52
CA LEU A 340 2.60 -20.90 17.40
C LEU A 340 2.19 -22.36 17.63
N SER A 341 1.62 -22.74 18.79
CA SER A 341 1.23 -24.12 19.08
C SER A 341 0.39 -24.79 17.99
N PRO A 342 -0.53 -24.09 17.28
CA PRO A 342 -1.38 -24.74 16.26
C PRO A 342 -0.62 -25.20 15.01
N ILE A 343 0.59 -24.67 14.78
CA ILE A 343 1.42 -24.96 13.61
C ILE A 343 2.84 -25.40 13.97
N ARG A 344 3.13 -25.61 15.26
CA ARG A 344 4.49 -25.86 15.79
C ARG A 344 5.16 -27.04 15.13
N ASP A 345 4.51 -28.17 15.03
CA ASP A 345 5.06 -29.40 14.47
C ASP A 345 5.40 -29.26 12.97
N GLU A 346 4.77 -28.32 12.30
CA GLU A 346 4.97 -28.06 10.87
C GLU A 346 6.01 -26.95 10.62
N ILE A 347 6.02 -25.87 11.43
CA ILE A 347 6.93 -24.74 11.25
C ILE A 347 8.36 -25.05 11.67
N ILE A 348 8.57 -25.85 12.71
CA ILE A 348 9.92 -26.24 13.19
C ILE A 348 10.73 -26.91 12.07
N PRO A 349 10.28 -28.00 11.41
CA PRO A 349 11.02 -28.61 10.32
C PRO A 349 11.32 -27.66 9.17
N VAL A 350 10.40 -26.78 8.82
CA VAL A 350 10.60 -25.77 7.76
C VAL A 350 11.70 -24.79 8.15
N CYS A 351 11.68 -24.27 9.38
CA CYS A 351 12.69 -23.32 9.87
C CYS A 351 14.08 -23.97 9.97
N HIS A 352 14.17 -25.20 10.44
CA HIS A 352 15.45 -25.95 10.50
C HIS A 352 16.00 -26.20 9.10
N LYS A 353 15.17 -26.59 8.13
CA LYS A 353 15.57 -26.76 6.74
C LYS A 353 16.05 -25.45 6.11
N LEU A 354 15.37 -24.32 6.40
CA LEU A 354 15.81 -22.99 5.97
C LEU A 354 17.16 -22.60 6.60
N SER A 355 17.41 -22.96 7.87
CA SER A 355 18.70 -22.74 8.54
C SER A 355 19.84 -23.48 7.86
N SER A 356 19.65 -24.78 7.53
CA SER A 356 20.66 -25.61 6.85
C SER A 356 20.97 -25.05 5.46
N VAL A 357 19.96 -24.82 4.62
CA VAL A 357 20.13 -24.27 3.27
C VAL A 357 20.74 -22.86 3.27
N ARG A 358 20.50 -22.07 4.32
CA ARG A 358 21.11 -20.75 4.48
C ARG A 358 22.64 -20.83 4.48
N LEU A 359 23.21 -21.77 5.19
CA LEU A 359 24.67 -21.94 5.29
C LEU A 359 25.30 -22.27 3.93
N GLU A 360 24.63 -23.11 3.14
CA GLU A 360 25.04 -23.44 1.77
C GLU A 360 24.99 -22.26 0.80
N ARG A 361 24.17 -21.23 1.12
CA ARG A 361 23.94 -20.05 0.29
C ARG A 361 24.60 -18.76 0.82
N GLY A 362 25.69 -18.89 1.54
CA GLY A 362 26.53 -17.78 2.01
C GLY A 362 25.97 -17.01 3.22
N GLY A 363 25.01 -17.57 3.93
CA GLY A 363 24.62 -17.16 5.29
C GLY A 363 23.97 -15.79 5.50
N LYS A 364 23.78 -14.99 4.45
CA LYS A 364 23.37 -13.58 4.60
C LYS A 364 21.90 -13.38 4.98
N LYS A 365 20.97 -14.16 4.41
CA LYS A 365 19.52 -13.96 4.59
C LYS A 365 18.96 -14.92 5.64
N THR A 366 18.34 -14.37 6.67
CA THR A 366 17.75 -15.11 7.80
C THR A 366 16.32 -15.53 7.55
N TYR A 367 16.04 -16.27 6.47
CA TYR A 367 14.67 -16.70 6.15
C TYR A 367 14.06 -17.63 7.21
N ASN A 368 14.86 -18.41 7.92
CA ASN A 368 14.44 -19.21 9.08
C ASN A 368 13.83 -18.31 10.17
N ASN A 369 14.57 -17.28 10.61
CA ASN A 369 14.08 -16.33 11.62
C ASN A 369 12.89 -15.52 11.09
N MET A 370 12.95 -15.10 9.81
CA MET A 370 11.85 -14.35 9.18
C MET A 370 10.54 -15.15 9.21
N VAL A 371 10.56 -16.42 8.82
CA VAL A 371 9.35 -17.27 8.80
C VAL A 371 8.80 -17.45 10.21
N ALA A 372 9.64 -17.80 11.19
CA ALA A 372 9.20 -17.98 12.58
C ALA A 372 8.58 -16.69 13.15
N CYS A 373 9.28 -15.56 13.01
CA CYS A 373 8.80 -14.27 13.51
C CYS A 373 7.54 -13.78 12.78
N TYR A 374 7.45 -14.02 11.48
CA TYR A 374 6.28 -13.65 10.69
C TYR A 374 5.02 -14.35 11.19
N PHE A 375 5.09 -15.67 11.41
CA PHE A 375 3.92 -16.40 11.89
C PHE A 375 3.58 -16.08 13.34
N LEU A 376 4.55 -15.75 14.19
CA LEU A 376 4.28 -15.23 15.52
C LEU A 376 3.54 -13.89 15.45
N ASP A 377 4.01 -12.94 14.62
CA ASP A 377 3.32 -11.66 14.43
C ASP A 377 1.90 -11.84 13.87
N MET A 378 1.71 -12.78 12.95
CA MET A 378 0.40 -13.06 12.36
C MET A 378 -0.53 -13.80 13.32
N ALA A 379 -0.02 -14.66 14.20
CA ALA A 379 -0.80 -15.26 15.28
C ALA A 379 -1.38 -14.19 16.23
N GLN A 380 -0.54 -13.22 16.63
CA GLN A 380 -0.97 -12.07 17.43
C GLN A 380 -1.99 -11.21 16.68
N THR A 381 -1.81 -11.04 15.37
CA THR A 381 -2.78 -10.32 14.51
C THR A 381 -4.14 -11.03 14.51
N TRP A 382 -4.18 -12.36 14.36
CA TRP A 382 -5.44 -13.13 14.42
C TRP A 382 -6.15 -13.00 15.77
N GLN A 383 -5.40 -13.02 16.89
CA GLN A 383 -5.95 -12.79 18.22
C GLN A 383 -6.57 -11.39 18.36
N SER A 384 -5.86 -10.37 17.84
CA SER A 384 -6.36 -8.98 17.84
C SER A 384 -7.59 -8.82 16.95
N LEU A 385 -7.61 -9.44 15.78
CA LEU A 385 -8.77 -9.43 14.88
C LEU A 385 -9.97 -10.10 15.53
N ARG A 386 -9.82 -11.26 16.20
CA ARG A 386 -10.94 -11.92 16.89
C ARG A 386 -11.57 -10.99 17.93
N ARG A 387 -10.76 -10.25 18.67
CA ARG A 387 -11.23 -9.29 19.68
C ARG A 387 -12.04 -8.15 19.07
N VAL A 388 -11.62 -7.60 17.94
CA VAL A 388 -12.26 -6.43 17.32
C VAL A 388 -13.38 -6.79 16.35
N CYS A 389 -13.46 -8.04 15.92
CA CYS A 389 -14.53 -8.56 15.08
C CYS A 389 -15.80 -8.81 15.88
N ALA A 390 -16.94 -8.45 15.31
CA ALA A 390 -18.27 -8.78 15.82
C ALA A 390 -18.53 -10.29 15.69
N PRO A 391 -19.51 -10.84 16.44
CA PRO A 391 -20.01 -12.18 16.16
C PRO A 391 -20.50 -12.29 14.70
N GLN A 392 -20.29 -13.46 14.08
CA GLN A 392 -20.63 -13.75 12.67
C GLN A 392 -19.93 -12.83 11.65
N SER A 393 -18.79 -12.24 12.03
CA SER A 393 -17.99 -11.45 11.12
C SER A 393 -17.32 -12.29 10.03
N GLU A 394 -16.99 -11.65 8.93
CA GLU A 394 -16.18 -12.25 7.85
C GLU A 394 -14.83 -11.53 7.74
N VAL A 395 -13.77 -12.30 7.53
CA VAL A 395 -12.43 -11.78 7.25
C VAL A 395 -11.98 -12.30 5.89
N CYS A 396 -11.61 -11.40 4.99
CA CYS A 396 -11.01 -11.70 3.69
C CYS A 396 -9.56 -11.23 3.65
N PHE A 397 -8.63 -12.16 3.60
CA PHE A 397 -7.21 -11.87 3.35
C PHE A 397 -6.85 -12.18 1.90
N VAL A 398 -6.35 -11.20 1.17
CA VAL A 398 -5.66 -11.43 -0.11
C VAL A 398 -4.25 -11.88 0.20
N ILE A 399 -3.96 -13.17 0.01
CA ILE A 399 -2.71 -13.78 0.45
C ILE A 399 -2.23 -14.88 -0.50
N GLY A 400 -0.96 -15.24 -0.46
CA GLY A 400 -0.40 -16.36 -1.21
C GLY A 400 0.75 -17.05 -0.49
N ASP A 401 0.99 -18.28 -0.88
CA ASP A 401 2.08 -19.10 -0.38
C ASP A 401 3.46 -18.51 -0.70
N SER A 402 4.47 -18.99 0.01
CA SER A 402 5.85 -18.56 -0.14
C SER A 402 6.81 -19.74 -0.28
N ALA A 403 7.98 -19.51 -0.87
CA ALA A 403 9.04 -20.52 -0.96
C ALA A 403 10.44 -19.89 -0.90
N PRO A 404 10.86 -19.33 0.25
CA PRO A 404 12.20 -18.83 0.43
C PRO A 404 13.20 -19.98 0.25
N TYR A 405 14.26 -19.74 -0.52
CA TYR A 405 15.25 -20.75 -0.93
C TYR A 405 14.66 -22.00 -1.62
N GLY A 406 13.40 -21.96 -2.09
CA GLY A 406 12.72 -23.10 -2.69
C GLY A 406 12.14 -24.09 -1.67
N ILE A 407 12.07 -23.70 -0.41
CA ILE A 407 11.42 -24.47 0.66
C ILE A 407 9.99 -23.93 0.78
N TYR A 408 9.01 -24.80 0.55
CA TYR A 408 7.60 -24.44 0.61
C TYR A 408 7.19 -24.04 2.04
N VAL A 409 6.46 -22.92 2.13
CA VAL A 409 5.85 -22.40 3.36
C VAL A 409 4.35 -22.30 3.09
N PRO A 410 3.51 -23.15 3.69
CA PRO A 410 2.06 -23.19 3.45
C PRO A 410 1.34 -22.06 4.19
N VAL A 411 1.53 -20.82 3.72
CA VAL A 411 1.04 -19.62 4.40
C VAL A 411 -0.48 -19.67 4.59
N ILE A 412 -1.20 -20.10 3.56
CA ILE A 412 -2.66 -20.15 3.53
C ILE A 412 -3.17 -21.10 4.61
N GLU A 413 -2.63 -22.33 4.65
CA GLU A 413 -3.06 -23.35 5.60
C GLU A 413 -2.75 -22.93 7.05
N TRP A 414 -1.53 -22.41 7.28
CA TRP A 414 -1.12 -21.99 8.62
C TRP A 414 -1.95 -20.79 9.10
N PHE A 415 -2.32 -19.87 8.22
CA PHE A 415 -3.23 -18.79 8.59
C PHE A 415 -4.61 -19.30 9.01
N GLY A 416 -5.16 -20.29 8.30
CA GLY A 416 -6.41 -20.93 8.67
C GLY A 416 -6.36 -21.56 10.07
N LYS A 417 -5.28 -22.32 10.36
CA LYS A 417 -5.05 -22.93 11.67
C LYS A 417 -4.91 -21.89 12.79
N LEU A 418 -4.15 -20.82 12.55
CA LEU A 418 -3.96 -19.73 13.51
C LEU A 418 -5.27 -18.94 13.76
N ALA A 419 -6.07 -18.71 12.73
CA ALA A 419 -7.37 -18.07 12.86
C ALA A 419 -8.33 -18.90 13.73
N GLN A 420 -8.42 -20.22 13.49
CA GLN A 420 -9.23 -21.10 14.32
C GLN A 420 -8.76 -21.13 15.77
N ALA A 421 -7.44 -21.18 15.98
CA ALA A 421 -6.88 -21.12 17.35
C ALA A 421 -7.13 -19.77 18.05
N ALA A 422 -7.29 -18.68 17.29
CA ALA A 422 -7.70 -17.38 17.82
C ALA A 422 -9.20 -17.28 18.15
N GLY A 423 -10.01 -18.32 17.82
CA GLY A 423 -11.44 -18.39 18.13
C GLY A 423 -12.36 -18.05 16.97
N PHE A 424 -11.88 -18.06 15.72
CA PHE A 424 -12.76 -18.07 14.53
C PHE A 424 -13.29 -19.49 14.28
N GLU A 425 -14.49 -19.59 13.71
CA GLU A 425 -15.19 -20.88 13.55
C GLU A 425 -14.64 -21.71 12.38
N SER A 426 -14.41 -21.09 11.24
CA SER A 426 -14.03 -21.79 10.01
C SER A 426 -13.24 -20.92 9.06
N TRP A 427 -12.57 -21.58 8.11
CA TRP A 427 -11.91 -20.91 7.00
C TRP A 427 -12.04 -21.69 5.70
N THR A 428 -11.97 -20.97 4.58
CA THR A 428 -11.93 -21.49 3.22
C THR A 428 -10.96 -20.69 2.37
N PHE A 429 -10.46 -21.28 1.29
CA PHE A 429 -9.56 -20.59 0.36
C PHE A 429 -10.09 -20.67 -1.07
N GLU A 430 -10.22 -19.50 -1.69
CA GLU A 430 -10.55 -19.32 -3.09
C GLU A 430 -9.29 -18.95 -3.86
N LYS A 431 -8.79 -19.90 -4.68
CA LYS A 431 -7.59 -19.66 -5.49
C LYS A 431 -7.92 -18.75 -6.66
N LEU A 432 -7.20 -17.64 -6.82
CA LEU A 432 -7.32 -16.70 -7.93
C LEU A 432 -6.33 -17.01 -9.05
N ARG A 433 -5.07 -17.28 -8.71
CA ARG A 433 -4.01 -17.48 -9.71
C ARG A 433 -2.82 -18.27 -9.17
N ASP A 434 -2.04 -18.82 -10.11
CA ASP A 434 -0.71 -19.32 -9.81
C ASP A 434 0.31 -18.17 -9.81
N ARG A 435 1.21 -18.18 -8.83
CA ARG A 435 2.28 -17.20 -8.69
C ARG A 435 3.56 -17.65 -9.39
N ASN A 436 4.38 -16.68 -9.81
CA ASN A 436 5.73 -16.88 -10.35
C ASN A 436 5.82 -17.66 -11.66
N ASN A 437 4.73 -17.93 -12.37
CA ASN A 437 4.75 -18.68 -13.64
C ASN A 437 5.49 -17.94 -14.77
N LYS A 438 5.54 -16.60 -14.72
CA LYS A 438 6.10 -15.74 -15.77
C LYS A 438 7.57 -15.34 -15.55
N TRP A 439 8.21 -15.73 -14.44
CA TRP A 439 9.56 -15.29 -14.14
C TRP A 439 10.61 -16.17 -14.81
N LYS A 440 11.28 -15.66 -15.85
CA LYS A 440 12.37 -16.35 -16.57
C LYS A 440 13.52 -16.79 -15.65
N ASN A 441 13.72 -16.12 -14.51
CA ASN A 441 14.76 -16.38 -13.53
C ASN A 441 14.27 -17.14 -12.28
N ARG A 442 13.22 -17.93 -12.40
CA ARG A 442 12.68 -18.73 -11.29
C ARG A 442 13.73 -19.70 -10.75
N LYS A 443 14.17 -19.49 -9.51
CA LYS A 443 15.20 -20.31 -8.85
C LYS A 443 14.68 -21.64 -8.29
N HIS A 444 13.38 -21.86 -8.30
CA HIS A 444 12.72 -23.07 -7.81
C HIS A 444 11.46 -23.38 -8.61
N ARG A 445 10.99 -24.63 -8.55
CA ARG A 445 9.79 -25.11 -9.23
C ARG A 445 8.62 -25.38 -8.28
N VAL A 446 8.69 -24.90 -7.04
CA VAL A 446 7.62 -25.07 -6.05
C VAL A 446 6.37 -24.35 -6.57
N PRO A 447 5.24 -25.02 -6.73
CA PRO A 447 3.97 -24.38 -7.08
C PRO A 447 3.56 -23.43 -5.97
N LEU A 448 3.19 -22.21 -6.33
CA LEU A 448 2.68 -21.20 -5.39
C LEU A 448 1.39 -20.65 -5.95
N CYS A 449 0.42 -20.43 -5.10
CA CYS A 449 -0.84 -19.77 -5.47
C CYS A 449 -1.07 -18.49 -4.68
N GLU A 450 -2.04 -17.71 -5.15
CA GLU A 450 -2.55 -16.51 -4.51
C GLU A 450 -4.07 -16.51 -4.63
N GLY A 451 -4.76 -16.04 -3.61
CA GLY A 451 -6.22 -16.01 -3.59
C GLY A 451 -6.77 -15.34 -2.35
N HIS A 452 -8.03 -15.59 -2.09
CA HIS A 452 -8.77 -15.08 -0.96
C HIS A 452 -8.87 -16.14 0.13
N LEU A 453 -8.30 -15.87 1.29
CA LEU A 453 -8.55 -16.64 2.51
C LEU A 453 -9.74 -16.00 3.23
N TRP A 454 -10.84 -16.71 3.26
CA TRP A 454 -12.06 -16.35 3.98
C TRP A 454 -12.09 -17.02 5.34
N VAL A 455 -12.33 -16.23 6.38
CA VAL A 455 -12.46 -16.73 7.76
C VAL A 455 -13.76 -16.19 8.33
N ARG A 456 -14.49 -17.02 9.09
CA ARG A 456 -15.78 -16.70 9.73
C ARG A 456 -15.74 -16.95 11.22
N GLY A 457 -16.46 -16.08 12.01
CA GLY A 457 -16.58 -16.28 13.44
C GLY A 457 -17.03 -15.07 14.25
#